data_7d7bb6523e291dd71e64a29ac7fa08cf
#
_entry.id   7d7bb6523e291dd71e64a29ac7fa08cf
#
_cell.length_a   1.000
_cell.length_b   1.000
_cell.length_c   1.000
_cell.angle_alpha   90.00
_cell.angle_beta   90.00
_cell.angle_gamma   90.00
#
_symmetry.space_group_name_H-M   'P 1'
#
loop_
_entity.id
_entity.type
_entity.pdbx_description
1 polymer ?
#
loop_
_entity_poly.entity_id
_entity_poly.type
_entity_poly.pdbx_seq_one_letter_code
_entity_poly.pdbx_strand_id
1 'polypeptide(L)'
;MASNQGPCGGIITMEKYIIAAVADNMAIGRDNELLWHISADMKYFRMVTMGCPIIMGYKTWLSIGRPLPGRKNIVITKSHFDAPESVVQVPDVAAALAAAAIPPADAPAPEKCFITGGAKTYERTIASADKLYITHVRTSVPDADAFFPAIDPAVWYKESESSLETDPENGLQYSFAVYVRKA
;
A
#
# COMPACT_ATOMS: atom_id res chain seq x y z
N MET A 1 45.40 -22.91 -12.85
CA MET A 1 43.97 -23.14 -13.06
C MET A 1 43.22 -22.33 -12.05
N ALA A 2 42.76 -21.16 -12.44
CA ALA A 2 42.00 -20.30 -11.57
C ALA A 2 40.49 -20.59 -11.80
N SER A 3 39.85 -21.19 -10.81
CA SER A 3 38.40 -21.36 -10.80
C SER A 3 37.76 -20.00 -10.50
N ASN A 4 37.20 -19.40 -11.52
CA ASN A 4 36.41 -18.18 -11.44
C ASN A 4 35.04 -18.53 -10.84
N GLN A 5 34.91 -18.41 -9.54
CA GLN A 5 33.60 -18.39 -8.90
C GLN A 5 33.07 -16.97 -9.06
N GLY A 6 32.18 -16.77 -10.04
CA GLY A 6 31.39 -15.55 -10.16
C GLY A 6 30.52 -15.37 -8.93
N PRO A 7 30.17 -14.11 -8.58
CA PRO A 7 29.37 -13.85 -7.41
C PRO A 7 27.99 -14.50 -7.59
N CYS A 8 27.58 -15.30 -6.62
CA CYS A 8 26.21 -15.77 -6.50
C CYS A 8 25.33 -14.52 -6.40
N GLY A 9 24.71 -14.15 -7.53
CA GLY A 9 23.67 -13.13 -7.54
C GLY A 9 22.51 -13.63 -6.68
N GLY A 10 22.43 -13.15 -5.45
CA GLY A 10 21.27 -13.40 -4.62
C GLY A 10 20.04 -12.93 -5.38
N ILE A 11 19.03 -13.79 -5.49
CA ILE A 11 17.72 -13.41 -6.07
C ILE A 11 17.15 -12.34 -5.17
N ILE A 12 17.16 -11.07 -5.63
CA ILE A 12 16.51 -9.97 -4.92
C ILE A 12 15.01 -10.18 -5.06
N THR A 13 14.38 -10.67 -4.00
CA THR A 13 12.93 -10.82 -3.95
C THR A 13 12.30 -9.44 -3.67
N MET A 14 11.36 -9.01 -4.51
CA MET A 14 10.61 -7.77 -4.31
C MET A 14 9.86 -7.80 -2.98
N GLU A 15 10.06 -6.81 -2.13
CA GLU A 15 9.32 -6.66 -0.88
C GLU A 15 7.91 -6.12 -1.11
N LYS A 16 6.98 -6.53 -0.27
CA LYS A 16 5.56 -6.17 -0.32
C LYS A 16 5.22 -5.31 0.88
N TYR A 17 4.91 -4.06 0.64
CA TYR A 17 4.55 -3.10 1.68
C TYR A 17 3.08 -2.74 1.55
N ILE A 18 2.41 -2.60 2.69
CA ILE A 18 1.06 -2.08 2.77
C ILE A 18 1.12 -0.63 3.24
N ILE A 19 0.30 0.23 2.67
CA ILE A 19 0.14 1.61 3.10
C ILE A 19 -1.34 1.92 3.29
N ALA A 20 -1.69 2.47 4.46
CA ALA A 20 -3.08 2.80 4.81
C ALA A 20 -3.14 3.90 5.87
N ALA A 21 -4.24 4.65 5.89
CA ALA A 21 -4.61 5.52 6.99
C ALA A 21 -5.79 4.88 7.72
N VAL A 22 -5.67 4.72 9.04
CA VAL A 22 -6.65 4.00 9.86
C VAL A 22 -7.10 4.83 11.05
N ALA A 23 -8.39 4.75 11.38
CA ALA A 23 -8.94 5.31 12.61
C ALA A 23 -8.61 4.44 13.82
N ASP A 24 -8.90 4.92 15.03
CA ASP A 24 -8.68 4.16 16.27
C ASP A 24 -9.46 2.85 16.31
N ASN A 25 -10.63 2.79 15.65
CA ASN A 25 -11.42 1.57 15.51
C ASN A 25 -11.09 0.78 14.24
N MET A 26 -9.94 1.03 13.61
CA MET A 26 -9.46 0.40 12.38
C MET A 26 -10.27 0.73 11.13
N ALA A 27 -11.20 1.69 11.19
CA ALA A 27 -11.98 2.13 10.05
C ALA A 27 -11.09 2.78 8.98
N ILE A 28 -11.35 2.47 7.70
CA ILE A 28 -10.63 3.03 6.55
C ILE A 28 -11.52 3.63 5.49
N GLY A 29 -12.81 3.34 5.49
CA GLY A 29 -13.73 3.82 4.47
C GLY A 29 -15.20 3.65 4.83
N ARG A 30 -16.02 4.38 4.07
CA ARG A 30 -17.48 4.29 4.10
C ARG A 30 -18.01 4.66 2.72
N ASP A 31 -18.95 3.89 2.20
CA ASP A 31 -19.59 4.12 0.89
C ASP A 31 -18.56 4.28 -0.25
N ASN A 32 -17.49 3.51 -0.21
CA ASN A 32 -16.37 3.54 -1.15
C ASN A 32 -15.61 4.89 -1.20
N GLU A 33 -15.67 5.66 -0.13
CA GLU A 33 -14.97 6.94 0.02
C GLU A 33 -14.02 6.91 1.23
N LEU A 34 -13.00 7.77 1.19
CA LEU A 34 -12.14 8.02 2.34
C LEU A 34 -12.93 8.73 3.44
N LEU A 35 -12.60 8.43 4.70
CA LEU A 35 -13.30 8.99 5.86
C LEU A 35 -12.93 10.44 6.18
N TRP A 36 -11.76 10.88 5.70
CA TRP A 36 -11.22 12.22 5.97
C TRP A 36 -10.28 12.64 4.86
N HIS A 37 -9.99 13.92 4.83
CA HIS A 37 -8.94 14.48 3.99
C HIS A 37 -7.88 15.12 4.89
N ILE A 38 -6.66 14.59 4.84
CA ILE A 38 -5.49 15.13 5.55
C ILE A 38 -4.39 15.36 4.52
N SER A 39 -4.13 16.65 4.22
CA SER A 39 -3.17 17.02 3.16
C SER A 39 -1.77 16.47 3.40
N ALA A 40 -1.31 16.45 4.65
CA ALA A 40 0.00 15.91 5.02
C ALA A 40 0.08 14.40 4.76
N ASP A 41 -1.02 13.66 4.97
CA ASP A 41 -1.07 12.23 4.68
C ASP A 41 -1.02 11.96 3.18
N MET A 42 -1.70 12.76 2.38
CA MET A 42 -1.65 12.64 0.92
C MET A 42 -0.25 12.91 0.36
N LYS A 43 0.44 13.90 0.91
CA LYS A 43 1.85 14.19 0.56
C LYS A 43 2.77 13.04 0.96
N TYR A 44 2.58 12.50 2.15
CA TYR A 44 3.33 11.35 2.67
C TYR A 44 3.11 10.11 1.78
N PHE A 45 1.87 9.79 1.46
CA PHE A 45 1.54 8.70 0.55
C PHE A 45 2.26 8.85 -0.79
N ARG A 46 2.19 10.03 -1.38
CA ARG A 46 2.86 10.31 -2.66
C ARG A 46 4.37 10.13 -2.55
N MET A 47 4.98 10.70 -1.52
CA MET A 47 6.43 10.63 -1.29
C MET A 47 6.91 9.19 -1.11
N VAL A 48 6.21 8.42 -0.28
CA VAL A 48 6.59 7.05 0.07
C VAL A 48 6.43 6.10 -1.12
N THR A 49 5.36 6.24 -1.91
CA THR A 49 5.05 5.34 -3.03
C THR A 49 5.66 5.75 -4.36
N MET A 50 6.21 6.97 -4.47
CA MET A 50 6.72 7.49 -5.74
C MET A 50 7.80 6.57 -6.33
N GLY A 51 7.67 6.27 -7.62
CA GLY A 51 8.58 5.39 -8.34
C GLY A 51 8.37 3.89 -8.09
N CYS A 52 7.45 3.51 -7.21
CA CYS A 52 7.15 2.11 -6.91
C CYS A 52 5.87 1.66 -7.61
N PRO A 53 5.75 0.37 -7.98
CA PRO A 53 4.45 -0.18 -8.37
C PRO A 53 3.45 -0.08 -7.21
N ILE A 54 2.21 0.25 -7.54
CA ILE A 54 1.09 0.28 -6.59
C ILE A 54 0.02 -0.71 -7.03
N ILE A 55 -0.50 -1.45 -6.06
CA ILE A 55 -1.53 -2.48 -6.25
C ILE A 55 -2.77 -2.06 -5.49
N MET A 56 -3.92 -2.06 -6.17
CA MET A 56 -5.20 -1.69 -5.57
C MET A 56 -6.32 -2.59 -6.07
N GLY A 57 -7.37 -2.73 -5.27
CA GLY A 57 -8.61 -3.34 -5.73
C GLY A 57 -9.42 -2.39 -6.61
N TYR A 58 -10.38 -2.94 -7.35
CA TYR A 58 -11.21 -2.17 -8.29
C TYR A 58 -12.00 -1.04 -7.62
N LYS A 59 -12.55 -1.28 -6.43
CA LYS A 59 -13.29 -0.22 -5.69
C LYS A 59 -12.38 0.95 -5.32
N THR A 60 -11.14 0.68 -4.96
CA THR A 60 -10.14 1.74 -4.69
C THR A 60 -9.81 2.51 -5.98
N TRP A 61 -9.67 1.82 -7.10
CA TRP A 61 -9.52 2.47 -8.40
C TRP A 61 -10.68 3.43 -8.70
N LEU A 62 -11.92 2.99 -8.48
CA LEU A 62 -13.10 3.85 -8.69
C LEU A 62 -13.08 5.09 -7.78
N SER A 63 -12.65 4.94 -6.55
CA SER A 63 -12.53 6.04 -5.59
C SER A 63 -11.47 7.07 -6.01
N ILE A 64 -10.33 6.62 -6.51
CA ILE A 64 -9.25 7.50 -6.97
C ILE A 64 -9.60 8.13 -8.32
N GLY A 65 -10.21 7.38 -9.23
CA GLY A 65 -10.74 7.83 -10.51
C GLY A 65 -9.73 8.13 -11.60
N ARG A 66 -8.44 7.97 -11.34
CA ARG A 66 -7.36 8.23 -12.31
C ARG A 66 -6.08 7.47 -11.94
N PRO A 67 -5.18 7.19 -12.91
CA PRO A 67 -3.86 6.67 -12.59
C PRO A 67 -3.06 7.66 -11.74
N LEU A 68 -2.32 7.15 -10.77
CA LEU A 68 -1.41 7.96 -9.98
C LEU A 68 -0.08 8.10 -10.73
N PRO A 69 0.36 9.32 -11.04
CA PRO A 69 1.55 9.54 -11.87
C PRO A 69 2.84 9.10 -11.19
N GLY A 70 3.83 8.69 -11.99
CA GLY A 70 5.15 8.28 -11.51
C GLY A 70 5.18 6.90 -10.86
N ARG A 71 4.10 6.13 -10.95
CA ARG A 71 3.96 4.80 -10.37
C ARG A 71 3.26 3.88 -11.35
N LYS A 72 3.65 2.62 -11.38
CA LYS A 72 2.93 1.60 -12.15
C LYS A 72 1.63 1.26 -11.42
N ASN A 73 0.48 1.58 -12.03
CA ASN A 73 -0.83 1.34 -11.44
C ASN A 73 -1.32 -0.05 -11.82
N ILE A 74 -1.53 -0.91 -10.83
CA ILE A 74 -2.01 -2.28 -11.00
C ILE A 74 -3.32 -2.43 -10.25
N VAL A 75 -4.38 -2.83 -10.97
CA VAL A 75 -5.73 -2.97 -10.43
C VAL A 75 -6.16 -4.43 -10.48
N ILE A 76 -6.54 -4.96 -9.31
CA ILE A 76 -7.09 -6.30 -9.20
C ILE A 76 -8.59 -6.22 -9.52
N THR A 77 -8.99 -6.90 -10.59
CA THR A 77 -10.38 -6.93 -11.05
C THR A 77 -10.69 -8.26 -11.73
N LYS A 78 -11.90 -8.75 -11.53
CA LYS A 78 -12.36 -9.98 -12.23
C LYS A 78 -12.89 -9.72 -13.63
N SER A 79 -13.27 -8.46 -13.90
CA SER A 79 -13.82 -8.05 -15.18
C SER A 79 -13.02 -6.89 -15.74
N HIS A 80 -12.74 -6.93 -17.03
CA HIS A 80 -12.08 -5.82 -17.71
C HIS A 80 -12.95 -4.56 -17.64
N PHE A 81 -12.34 -3.42 -17.41
CA PHE A 81 -12.98 -2.11 -17.39
C PHE A 81 -12.21 -1.12 -18.28
N ASP A 82 -12.88 -0.06 -18.69
CA ASP A 82 -12.26 0.99 -19.49
C ASP A 82 -11.31 1.84 -18.62
N ALA A 83 -10.05 1.85 -19.01
CA ALA A 83 -8.99 2.58 -18.30
C ALA A 83 -7.88 2.95 -19.29
N PRO A 84 -7.05 3.97 -18.96
CA PRO A 84 -5.85 4.25 -19.73
C PRO A 84 -4.98 2.99 -19.92
N GLU A 85 -4.34 2.87 -21.07
CA GLU A 85 -3.53 1.72 -21.44
C GLU A 85 -2.36 1.46 -20.46
N SER A 86 -1.90 2.50 -19.76
CA SER A 86 -0.87 2.39 -18.73
C SER A 86 -1.32 1.67 -17.47
N VAL A 87 -2.62 1.46 -17.27
CA VAL A 87 -3.17 0.75 -16.10
C VAL A 87 -3.18 -0.75 -16.37
N VAL A 88 -2.50 -1.49 -15.51
CA VAL A 88 -2.44 -2.95 -15.59
C VAL A 88 -3.64 -3.55 -14.85
N GLN A 89 -4.42 -4.37 -15.53
CA GLN A 89 -5.57 -5.06 -14.94
C GLN A 89 -5.25 -6.54 -14.78
N VAL A 90 -5.46 -7.07 -13.58
CA VAL A 90 -5.10 -8.46 -13.23
C VAL A 90 -6.22 -9.10 -12.41
N PRO A 91 -6.38 -10.44 -12.47
CA PRO A 91 -7.50 -11.11 -11.82
C PRO A 91 -7.33 -11.36 -10.31
N ASP A 92 -6.11 -11.37 -9.80
CA ASP A 92 -5.84 -11.76 -8.41
C ASP A 92 -4.55 -11.16 -7.86
N VAL A 93 -4.29 -11.38 -6.58
CA VAL A 93 -3.09 -10.87 -5.89
C VAL A 93 -1.80 -11.46 -6.47
N ALA A 94 -1.79 -12.75 -6.80
CA ALA A 94 -0.59 -13.40 -7.36
C ALA A 94 -0.21 -12.77 -8.70
N ALA A 95 -1.18 -12.54 -9.58
CA ALA A 95 -0.97 -11.85 -10.85
C ALA A 95 -0.53 -10.39 -10.66
N ALA A 96 -1.06 -9.71 -9.63
CA ALA A 96 -0.66 -8.34 -9.30
C ALA A 96 0.81 -8.26 -8.87
N LEU A 97 1.24 -9.17 -8.01
CA LEU A 97 2.64 -9.23 -7.56
C LEU A 97 3.58 -9.58 -8.71
N ALA A 98 3.19 -10.49 -9.59
CA ALA A 98 3.96 -10.82 -10.79
C ALA A 98 4.09 -9.62 -11.72
N ALA A 99 3.00 -8.89 -11.95
CA ALA A 99 3.02 -7.66 -12.76
C ALA A 99 3.88 -6.56 -12.13
N ALA A 100 3.83 -6.41 -10.82
CA ALA A 100 4.65 -5.44 -10.09
C ALA A 100 6.15 -5.72 -10.23
N ALA A 101 6.55 -6.99 -10.27
CA ALA A 101 7.94 -7.40 -10.38
C ALA A 101 8.56 -7.17 -11.77
N ILE A 102 7.75 -6.94 -12.81
CA ILE A 102 8.23 -6.68 -14.16
C ILE A 102 8.87 -5.29 -14.21
N PRO A 103 10.17 -5.18 -14.53
CA PRO A 103 10.83 -3.88 -14.59
C PRO A 103 10.33 -3.04 -15.76
N PRO A 104 10.34 -1.71 -15.65
CA PRO A 104 10.19 -0.83 -16.80
C PRO A 104 11.31 -1.08 -17.83
N ALA A 105 11.07 -0.69 -19.10
CA ALA A 105 11.96 -1.01 -20.21
C ALA A 105 13.44 -0.63 -19.99
N ASP A 106 13.71 0.49 -19.33
CA ASP A 106 15.07 1.02 -19.13
C ASP A 106 15.41 1.21 -17.64
N ALA A 107 14.84 0.40 -16.75
CA ALA A 107 15.03 0.51 -15.32
C ALA A 107 15.25 -0.85 -14.67
N PRO A 108 15.89 -0.91 -13.51
CA PRO A 108 16.04 -2.16 -12.77
C PRO A 108 14.71 -2.68 -12.25
N ALA A 109 14.67 -3.97 -11.89
CA ALA A 109 13.51 -4.56 -11.25
C ALA A 109 13.19 -3.83 -9.94
N PRO A 110 11.89 -3.61 -9.64
CA PRO A 110 11.50 -2.94 -8.40
C PRO A 110 11.92 -3.73 -7.17
N GLU A 111 12.48 -3.04 -6.19
CA GLU A 111 12.85 -3.66 -4.90
C GLU A 111 11.64 -3.86 -4.00
N LYS A 112 10.58 -3.09 -4.20
CA LYS A 112 9.37 -3.11 -3.41
C LYS A 112 8.15 -2.64 -4.20
N CYS A 113 6.98 -3.07 -3.77
CA CYS A 113 5.69 -2.56 -4.24
C CYS A 113 4.83 -2.15 -3.05
N PHE A 114 3.83 -1.31 -3.28
CA PHE A 114 2.88 -0.88 -2.26
C PHE A 114 1.47 -1.38 -2.58
N ILE A 115 0.84 -1.97 -1.60
CA ILE A 115 -0.57 -2.38 -1.63
C ILE A 115 -1.35 -1.25 -0.97
N THR A 116 -2.25 -0.62 -1.73
CA THR A 116 -2.87 0.64 -1.37
C THR A 116 -4.38 0.56 -1.08
N GLY A 117 -4.92 -0.63 -1.01
CA GLY A 117 -6.32 -0.85 -0.62
C GLY A 117 -7.12 -1.64 -1.66
N GLY A 118 -8.37 -1.90 -1.42
CA GLY A 118 -9.13 -1.59 -0.20
C GLY A 118 -9.12 -2.69 0.86
N ALA A 119 -10.15 -2.72 1.67
CA ALA A 119 -10.24 -3.63 2.83
C ALA A 119 -9.97 -5.09 2.49
N LYS A 120 -10.60 -5.62 1.45
CA LYS A 120 -10.38 -7.01 1.01
C LYS A 120 -8.96 -7.28 0.52
N THR A 121 -8.36 -6.31 -0.16
CA THR A 121 -6.98 -6.43 -0.64
C THR A 121 -6.01 -6.43 0.54
N TYR A 122 -6.22 -5.58 1.54
CA TYR A 122 -5.44 -5.60 2.77
C TYR A 122 -5.58 -6.92 3.52
N GLU A 123 -6.80 -7.41 3.67
CA GLU A 123 -7.07 -8.69 4.34
C GLU A 123 -6.35 -9.87 3.67
N ARG A 124 -6.33 -9.89 2.33
CA ARG A 124 -5.70 -10.96 1.55
C ARG A 124 -4.18 -10.88 1.54
N THR A 125 -3.59 -9.74 1.82
CA THR A 125 -2.16 -9.49 1.64
C THR A 125 -1.38 -9.30 2.94
N ILE A 126 -2.04 -8.97 4.05
CA ILE A 126 -1.35 -8.68 5.32
C ILE A 126 -0.51 -9.87 5.82
N ALA A 127 -0.97 -11.09 5.59
CA ALA A 127 -0.23 -12.29 6.00
C ALA A 127 1.11 -12.46 5.29
N SER A 128 1.26 -11.91 4.08
CA SER A 128 2.48 -12.01 3.27
C SER A 128 3.24 -10.69 3.14
N ALA A 129 2.73 -9.60 3.69
CA ALA A 129 3.38 -8.30 3.63
C ALA A 129 4.65 -8.27 4.50
N ASP A 130 5.64 -7.50 4.06
CA ASP A 130 6.93 -7.37 4.76
C ASP A 130 6.95 -6.16 5.69
N LYS A 131 6.26 -5.07 5.33
CA LYS A 131 6.10 -3.86 6.15
C LYS A 131 4.70 -3.28 6.03
N LEU A 132 4.29 -2.56 7.08
CA LEU A 132 3.06 -1.76 7.09
C LEU A 132 3.42 -0.30 7.34
N TYR A 133 3.00 0.57 6.43
CA TYR A 133 3.08 2.03 6.58
C TYR A 133 1.69 2.51 6.97
N ILE A 134 1.50 2.84 8.23
CA ILE A 134 0.18 3.15 8.80
C ILE A 134 0.15 4.59 9.30
N THR A 135 -0.77 5.37 8.77
CA THR A 135 -1.13 6.65 9.35
C THR A 135 -2.23 6.41 10.37
N HIS A 136 -1.93 6.63 11.64
CA HIS A 136 -2.91 6.53 12.71
C HIS A 136 -3.64 7.86 12.85
N VAL A 137 -4.94 7.86 12.58
CA VAL A 137 -5.81 9.04 12.73
C VAL A 137 -6.60 8.89 14.02
N ARG A 138 -6.44 9.82 14.95
CA ARG A 138 -7.02 9.77 16.29
C ARG A 138 -8.49 10.17 16.27
N THR A 139 -9.29 9.27 15.75
CA THR A 139 -10.75 9.38 15.72
C THR A 139 -11.35 7.98 15.59
N SER A 140 -12.63 7.85 15.94
CA SER A 140 -13.39 6.63 15.69
C SER A 140 -14.55 6.95 14.76
N VAL A 141 -14.81 6.06 13.80
CA VAL A 141 -15.89 6.20 12.82
C VAL A 141 -16.82 4.99 12.97
N PRO A 142 -17.84 5.07 13.86
CA PRO A 142 -18.67 3.90 14.18
C PRO A 142 -19.55 3.43 13.02
N ASP A 143 -19.86 4.29 12.06
CA ASP A 143 -20.66 3.98 10.87
C ASP A 143 -19.82 3.64 9.63
N ALA A 144 -18.52 3.38 9.80
CA ALA A 144 -17.67 2.90 8.72
C ALA A 144 -18.10 1.49 8.27
N ASP A 145 -17.88 1.19 7.00
CA ASP A 145 -18.18 -0.12 6.41
C ASP A 145 -16.96 -0.86 5.87
N ALA A 146 -15.79 -0.21 5.88
CA ALA A 146 -14.52 -0.81 5.51
C ALA A 146 -13.50 -0.63 6.62
N PHE A 147 -12.81 -1.73 6.96
CA PHE A 147 -11.86 -1.78 8.06
C PHE A 147 -10.53 -2.39 7.62
N PHE A 148 -9.45 -1.89 8.20
CA PHE A 148 -8.13 -2.49 8.09
C PHE A 148 -8.08 -3.74 9.00
N PRO A 149 -7.43 -4.84 8.58
CA PRO A 149 -7.28 -6.00 9.42
C PRO A 149 -6.47 -5.69 10.69
N ALA A 150 -6.73 -6.41 11.76
CA ALA A 150 -6.00 -6.23 13.02
C ALA A 150 -4.49 -6.34 12.81
N ILE A 151 -3.75 -5.39 13.39
CA ILE A 151 -2.28 -5.42 13.42
C ILE A 151 -1.88 -6.21 14.65
N ASP A 152 -1.68 -7.52 14.49
CA ASP A 152 -1.38 -8.43 15.57
C ASP A 152 0.01 -8.16 16.15
N PRO A 153 0.12 -7.76 17.43
CA PRO A 153 1.42 -7.49 18.05
C PRO A 153 2.29 -8.75 18.22
N ALA A 154 1.74 -9.94 18.09
CA ALA A 154 2.51 -11.18 18.02
C ALA A 154 3.27 -11.33 16.71
N VAL A 155 2.81 -10.69 15.64
CA VAL A 155 3.37 -10.75 14.30
C VAL A 155 4.15 -9.49 13.96
N TRP A 156 3.62 -8.33 14.36
CA TRP A 156 4.13 -7.02 13.95
C TRP A 156 4.78 -6.27 15.11
N TYR A 157 5.91 -5.66 14.81
CA TYR A 157 6.64 -4.77 15.70
C TYR A 157 6.65 -3.36 15.13
N LYS A 158 6.27 -2.36 15.93
CA LYS A 158 6.32 -0.96 15.53
C LYS A 158 7.76 -0.47 15.56
N GLU A 159 8.37 -0.32 14.39
CA GLU A 159 9.75 0.13 14.24
C GLU A 159 9.89 1.63 14.50
N SER A 160 8.92 2.43 14.04
CA SER A 160 8.93 3.87 14.19
C SER A 160 7.52 4.45 14.27
N GLU A 161 7.40 5.60 14.89
CA GLU A 161 6.20 6.42 14.87
C GLU A 161 6.61 7.89 14.98
N SER A 162 6.05 8.73 14.11
CA SER A 162 6.29 10.17 14.17
C SER A 162 5.60 10.80 15.38
N SER A 163 5.93 12.05 15.68
CA SER A 163 5.15 12.85 16.62
C SER A 163 3.69 13.00 16.16
N LEU A 164 2.81 13.20 17.12
CA LEU A 164 1.40 13.49 16.86
C LEU A 164 1.28 14.91 16.29
N GLU A 165 0.65 15.03 15.14
CA GLU A 165 0.39 16.30 14.48
C GLU A 165 -1.10 16.55 14.33
N THR A 166 -1.49 17.79 14.06
CA THR A 166 -2.88 18.19 13.90
C THR A 166 -3.10 18.77 12.51
N ASP A 167 -4.09 18.25 11.80
CA ASP A 167 -4.48 18.82 10.51
C ASP A 167 -5.16 20.18 10.72
N PRO A 168 -4.69 21.25 10.07
CA PRO A 168 -5.22 22.59 10.30
C PRO A 168 -6.62 22.82 9.74
N GLU A 169 -7.08 22.00 8.80
CA GLU A 169 -8.38 22.15 8.16
C GLU A 169 -9.52 21.51 8.96
N ASN A 170 -9.26 20.33 9.54
CA ASN A 170 -10.31 19.55 10.22
C ASN A 170 -10.03 19.26 11.70
N GLY A 171 -8.87 19.64 12.21
CA GLY A 171 -8.49 19.41 13.60
C GLY A 171 -8.17 17.95 13.96
N LEU A 172 -8.13 17.04 13.01
CA LEU A 172 -7.79 15.64 13.26
C LEU A 172 -6.31 15.51 13.60
N GLN A 173 -6.04 14.74 14.64
CA GLN A 173 -4.66 14.39 15.02
C GLN A 173 -4.24 13.09 14.33
N TYR A 174 -2.98 13.02 13.91
CA TYR A 174 -2.45 11.86 13.19
C TYR A 174 -0.97 11.68 13.47
N SER A 175 -0.49 10.47 13.28
CA SER A 175 0.92 10.11 13.31
C SER A 175 1.24 9.07 12.24
N PHE A 176 2.48 9.04 11.78
CA PHE A 176 2.96 8.07 10.80
C PHE A 176 3.77 6.98 11.50
N ALA A 177 3.35 5.73 11.34
CA ALA A 177 4.01 4.58 11.92
C ALA A 177 4.47 3.59 10.84
N VAL A 178 5.57 2.89 11.11
CA VAL A 178 6.05 1.78 10.29
C VAL A 178 6.13 0.54 11.16
N TYR A 179 5.51 -0.53 10.70
CA TYR A 179 5.55 -1.84 11.34
C TYR A 179 6.35 -2.80 10.50
N VAL A 180 7.17 -3.62 11.16
CA VAL A 180 7.95 -4.69 10.55
C VAL A 180 7.59 -6.02 11.19
N ARG A 181 7.83 -7.13 10.49
CA ARG A 181 7.59 -8.45 11.06
C ARG A 181 8.58 -8.75 12.18
N LYS A 182 8.07 -9.37 13.22
CA LYS A 182 8.92 -9.99 14.24
C LYS A 182 9.67 -11.18 13.64
N ALA A 183 10.91 -11.31 14.04
CA ALA A 183 11.74 -12.44 13.66
C ALA A 183 11.26 -13.73 14.34
#